data_40d8e2325e296d34094f7b8c39e86ca8
#
_entry.id   40d8e2325e296d34094f7b8c39e86ca8
#
_cell.length_a   1.000
_cell.length_b   1.000
_cell.length_c   1.000
_cell.angle_alpha   90.00
_cell.angle_beta   90.00
_cell.angle_gamma   90.00
#
_symmetry.space_group_name_H-M   'P 1'
#
loop_
_entity.id
_entity.type
_entity.pdbx_description
1 polymer ?
#
loop_
_entity_poly.entity_id
_entity_poly.type
_entity_poly.pdbx_seq_one_letter_code
_entity_poly.pdbx_strand_id
1 'polypeptide(L)'
;MKTMLGLAVVAARVCGCSTPKPDYATFICHRGESLDAPENTLPAYKMAVDRGFGFECDIYLSSDKRVFTFHDGNLKRTTAGACTKKCAEASWAEDISKVDVGGWGKWKGSKFSPTRPALLEEVLELAVNGRQIYVEVKPGPEIVPYIKEIYAKQKKATNKNTLFICFNRETCKELKRLMPEYKVYWLTSSGFKGKDKKWTPITVDYVLEGLKETGADGVDCHFKADVITADFIKAVKDKGYEFHVWTVDNLDQSLLAFERGAQTVTTNCAKKQLDEYLGRK
;
A
#
# COMPACT_ATOMS: atom_id res chain seq x y z
N MET A 1 57.70 -36.13 -7.32
CA MET A 1 56.80 -35.25 -6.58
C MET A 1 55.82 -34.66 -7.59
N LYS A 2 54.56 -35.15 -7.62
CA LYS A 2 53.50 -34.63 -8.47
C LYS A 2 52.53 -33.87 -7.59
N THR A 3 52.48 -32.56 -7.76
CA THR A 3 51.54 -31.64 -7.10
C THR A 3 50.19 -31.76 -7.76
N MET A 4 49.18 -32.27 -7.04
CA MET A 4 47.76 -32.19 -7.44
C MET A 4 47.22 -30.81 -7.09
N LEU A 5 46.82 -30.06 -8.10
CA LEU A 5 46.00 -28.85 -7.94
C LEU A 5 44.53 -29.29 -7.79
N GLY A 6 43.97 -29.10 -6.59
CA GLY A 6 42.55 -29.32 -6.37
C GLY A 6 41.74 -28.15 -6.90
N LEU A 7 40.86 -28.43 -7.88
CA LEU A 7 39.83 -27.49 -8.38
C LEU A 7 38.70 -27.44 -7.36
N ALA A 8 38.59 -26.33 -6.63
CA ALA A 8 37.39 -26.08 -5.81
C ALA A 8 36.25 -25.64 -6.71
N VAL A 9 35.27 -26.52 -6.92
CA VAL A 9 33.98 -26.15 -7.56
C VAL A 9 33.14 -25.39 -6.55
N VAL A 10 33.07 -24.06 -6.71
CA VAL A 10 32.13 -23.23 -5.98
C VAL A 10 30.74 -23.47 -6.61
N ALA A 11 29.93 -24.31 -5.95
CA ALA A 11 28.53 -24.48 -6.31
C ALA A 11 27.79 -23.18 -5.93
N ALA A 12 27.50 -22.33 -6.91
CA ALA A 12 26.58 -21.23 -6.76
C ALA A 12 25.20 -21.82 -6.41
N ARG A 13 24.78 -21.69 -5.15
CA ARG A 13 23.40 -21.95 -4.76
C ARG A 13 22.53 -20.89 -5.48
N VAL A 14 21.89 -21.31 -6.56
CA VAL A 14 20.75 -20.60 -7.11
C VAL A 14 19.65 -20.69 -6.06
N CYS A 15 19.48 -19.61 -5.31
CA CYS A 15 18.36 -19.45 -4.41
C CYS A 15 17.11 -19.38 -5.32
N GLY A 16 16.45 -20.51 -5.51
CA GLY A 16 15.19 -20.58 -6.25
C GLY A 16 14.14 -19.78 -5.51
N CYS A 17 14.00 -18.51 -5.86
CA CYS A 17 12.90 -17.68 -5.40
C CYS A 17 11.64 -18.26 -6.03
N SER A 18 10.85 -19.02 -5.26
CA SER A 18 9.56 -19.51 -5.73
C SER A 18 8.67 -18.30 -6.05
N THR A 19 8.00 -18.38 -7.22
CA THR A 19 7.01 -17.37 -7.60
C THR A 19 5.98 -17.22 -6.47
N PRO A 20 5.69 -15.97 -6.00
CA PRO A 20 4.67 -15.75 -5.00
C PRO A 20 3.33 -16.34 -5.45
N LYS A 21 2.60 -16.93 -4.53
CA LYS A 21 1.27 -17.50 -4.78
C LYS A 21 0.22 -16.73 -3.99
N PRO A 22 -1.03 -16.65 -4.49
CA PRO A 22 -2.11 -16.05 -3.73
C PRO A 22 -2.27 -16.71 -2.37
N ASP A 23 -2.14 -15.92 -1.32
CA ASP A 23 -2.41 -16.29 0.05
C ASP A 23 -2.79 -15.05 0.89
N TYR A 24 -2.97 -15.24 2.18
CA TYR A 24 -3.33 -14.16 3.12
C TYR A 24 -2.21 -13.12 3.33
N ALA A 25 -0.96 -13.42 2.96
CA ALA A 25 0.15 -12.49 3.11
C ALA A 25 0.46 -11.72 1.81
N THR A 26 0.08 -12.28 0.66
CA THR A 26 0.36 -11.70 -0.66
C THR A 26 -0.77 -10.82 -1.19
N PHE A 27 -2.01 -11.01 -0.73
CA PHE A 27 -3.10 -10.07 -0.96
C PHE A 27 -3.16 -9.01 0.14
N ILE A 28 -3.21 -7.75 -0.26
CA ILE A 28 -3.38 -6.58 0.63
C ILE A 28 -4.77 -5.97 0.38
N CYS A 29 -5.57 -5.86 1.44
CA CYS A 29 -6.91 -5.30 1.35
C CYS A 29 -6.85 -3.78 1.17
N HIS A 30 -7.17 -3.27 -0.02
CA HIS A 30 -7.15 -1.84 -0.38
C HIS A 30 -8.17 -1.07 0.45
N ARG A 31 -7.70 -0.13 1.29
CA ARG A 31 -8.50 0.65 2.24
C ARG A 31 -9.28 -0.25 3.24
N GLY A 32 -8.67 -1.36 3.65
CA GLY A 32 -9.32 -2.44 4.35
C GLY A 32 -10.15 -3.34 3.41
N GLU A 33 -11.02 -4.17 3.96
CA GLU A 33 -11.96 -5.00 3.17
C GLU A 33 -13.07 -4.13 2.54
N SER A 34 -12.69 -3.26 1.60
CA SER A 34 -13.55 -2.20 1.06
C SER A 34 -14.71 -2.71 0.17
N LEU A 35 -14.67 -3.98 -0.25
CA LEU A 35 -15.83 -4.62 -0.88
C LEU A 35 -16.97 -4.82 0.13
N ASP A 36 -16.66 -5.21 1.37
CA ASP A 36 -17.59 -5.70 2.39
C ASP A 36 -17.80 -4.73 3.55
N ALA A 37 -17.00 -3.66 3.66
CA ALA A 37 -17.14 -2.59 4.64
C ALA A 37 -16.74 -1.23 4.05
N PRO A 38 -17.16 -0.09 4.63
CA PRO A 38 -16.80 1.24 4.14
C PRO A 38 -15.28 1.46 4.14
N GLU A 39 -14.73 1.95 3.01
CA GLU A 39 -13.31 2.19 2.83
C GLU A 39 -12.70 3.08 3.94
N ASN A 40 -11.44 2.84 4.28
CA ASN A 40 -10.67 3.64 5.24
C ASN A 40 -11.33 3.79 6.62
N THR A 41 -11.99 2.74 7.11
CA THR A 41 -12.65 2.72 8.42
C THR A 41 -12.12 1.58 9.30
N LEU A 42 -12.19 1.75 10.63
CA LEU A 42 -11.82 0.67 11.56
C LEU A 42 -12.60 -0.64 11.31
N PRO A 43 -13.92 -0.63 10.99
CA PRO A 43 -14.62 -1.84 10.59
C PRO A 43 -14.01 -2.55 9.38
N ALA A 44 -13.57 -1.82 8.34
CA ALA A 44 -12.95 -2.40 7.16
C ALA A 44 -11.56 -3.01 7.47
N TYR A 45 -10.75 -2.31 8.26
CA TYR A 45 -9.43 -2.81 8.67
C TYR A 45 -9.54 -4.02 9.61
N LYS A 46 -10.44 -3.93 10.59
CA LYS A 46 -10.69 -5.05 11.48
C LYS A 46 -11.15 -6.28 10.72
N MET A 47 -12.03 -6.12 9.73
CA MET A 47 -12.49 -7.22 8.87
C MET A 47 -11.34 -7.86 8.09
N ALA A 48 -10.38 -7.06 7.57
CA ALA A 48 -9.18 -7.58 6.91
C ALA A 48 -8.35 -8.44 7.87
N VAL A 49 -8.09 -7.94 9.08
CA VAL A 49 -7.34 -8.67 10.12
C VAL A 49 -8.05 -9.94 10.56
N ASP A 50 -9.36 -9.88 10.83
CA ASP A 50 -10.18 -11.03 11.26
C ASP A 50 -10.20 -12.14 10.18
N ARG A 51 -10.07 -11.76 8.90
CA ARG A 51 -9.94 -12.68 7.75
C ARG A 51 -8.50 -13.15 7.50
N GLY A 52 -7.53 -12.65 8.27
CA GLY A 52 -6.12 -13.04 8.17
C GLY A 52 -5.31 -12.27 7.14
N PHE A 53 -5.82 -11.18 6.55
CA PHE A 53 -5.11 -10.35 5.58
C PHE A 53 -4.32 -9.20 6.22
N GLY A 54 -3.31 -8.71 5.48
CA GLY A 54 -2.81 -7.35 5.61
C GLY A 54 -3.76 -6.36 4.93
N PHE A 55 -3.58 -5.08 5.20
CA PHE A 55 -4.42 -4.05 4.58
C PHE A 55 -3.62 -2.79 4.27
N GLU A 56 -4.18 -2.00 3.38
CA GLU A 56 -3.70 -0.68 3.05
C GLU A 56 -4.65 0.37 3.64
N CYS A 57 -4.12 1.54 4.00
CA CYS A 57 -4.88 2.70 4.46
C CYS A 57 -4.25 4.00 3.97
N ASP A 58 -5.10 4.93 3.53
CA ASP A 58 -4.70 6.30 3.16
C ASP A 58 -4.70 7.21 4.37
N ILE A 59 -3.70 8.08 4.53
CA ILE A 59 -3.65 9.03 5.65
C ILE A 59 -3.48 10.48 5.20
N TYR A 60 -4.10 11.37 5.99
CA TYR A 60 -3.99 12.84 5.88
C TYR A 60 -3.65 13.47 7.23
N LEU A 61 -3.19 14.72 7.19
CA LEU A 61 -2.94 15.58 8.35
C LEU A 61 -4.06 16.63 8.45
N SER A 62 -4.75 16.70 9.59
CA SER A 62 -5.76 17.71 9.88
C SER A 62 -5.11 19.08 10.21
N SER A 63 -5.91 20.15 10.22
CA SER A 63 -5.43 21.49 10.58
C SER A 63 -4.90 21.57 12.02
N ASP A 64 -5.48 20.79 12.94
CA ASP A 64 -5.06 20.64 14.33
C ASP A 64 -4.06 19.49 14.56
N LYS A 65 -3.35 19.08 13.49
CA LYS A 65 -2.20 18.17 13.51
C LYS A 65 -2.51 16.75 14.00
N ARG A 66 -3.70 16.23 13.71
CA ARG A 66 -4.02 14.82 13.90
C ARG A 66 -3.86 14.08 12.57
N VAL A 67 -3.25 12.90 12.61
CA VAL A 67 -3.13 12.02 11.45
C VAL A 67 -4.32 11.07 11.42
N PHE A 68 -5.10 11.09 10.34
CA PHE A 68 -6.35 10.34 10.22
C PHE A 68 -6.49 9.67 8.86
N THR A 69 -7.34 8.66 8.78
CA THR A 69 -7.54 7.88 7.54
C THR A 69 -8.60 8.50 6.65
N PHE A 70 -8.22 8.77 5.40
CA PHE A 70 -9.12 9.28 4.36
C PHE A 70 -8.45 9.15 2.99
N HIS A 71 -9.22 8.86 1.91
CA HIS A 71 -8.64 8.76 0.58
C HIS A 71 -8.61 10.09 -0.20
N ASP A 72 -9.75 10.78 -0.23
CA ASP A 72 -9.89 11.99 -1.04
C ASP A 72 -9.24 13.20 -0.36
N GLY A 73 -8.79 14.19 -1.13
CA GLY A 73 -8.25 15.43 -0.57
C GLY A 73 -9.28 16.33 0.13
N ASN A 74 -10.56 15.96 0.10
CA ASN A 74 -11.66 16.64 0.80
C ASN A 74 -12.66 15.62 1.35
N LEU A 75 -13.45 16.03 2.33
CA LEU A 75 -14.33 15.16 3.10
C LEU A 75 -15.68 14.85 2.41
N LYS A 76 -15.92 15.36 1.19
CA LYS A 76 -17.27 15.40 0.59
C LYS A 76 -17.87 14.01 0.29
N ARG A 77 -17.13 13.13 -0.40
CA ARG A 77 -17.66 11.89 -0.98
C ARG A 77 -18.16 10.91 0.09
N THR A 78 -17.28 10.53 1.01
CA THR A 78 -17.58 9.51 2.01
C THR A 78 -18.36 10.02 3.22
N THR A 79 -18.57 11.34 3.33
CA THR A 79 -19.51 11.94 4.29
C THR A 79 -20.89 12.21 3.70
N ALA A 80 -21.17 11.74 2.47
CA ALA A 80 -22.40 12.05 1.73
C ALA A 80 -22.69 13.57 1.62
N GLY A 81 -21.63 14.41 1.63
CA GLY A 81 -21.75 15.86 1.54
C GLY A 81 -21.94 16.58 2.87
N ALA A 82 -21.97 15.87 4.00
CA ALA A 82 -22.11 16.51 5.33
C ALA A 82 -20.95 17.44 5.67
N CYS A 83 -19.75 17.16 5.15
CA CYS A 83 -18.60 18.06 5.21
C CYS A 83 -17.92 18.13 3.84
N THR A 84 -17.55 19.34 3.39
CA THR A 84 -16.91 19.57 2.09
C THR A 84 -15.50 20.17 2.20
N LYS A 85 -15.01 20.39 3.42
CA LYS A 85 -13.69 20.95 3.68
C LYS A 85 -12.59 20.06 3.10
N LYS A 86 -11.47 20.66 2.71
CA LYS A 86 -10.27 19.89 2.40
C LYS A 86 -9.71 19.26 3.69
N CYS A 87 -9.09 18.11 3.57
CA CYS A 87 -8.50 17.39 4.70
C CYS A 87 -7.52 18.26 5.52
N ALA A 88 -6.66 19.01 4.83
CA ALA A 88 -5.69 19.90 5.48
C ALA A 88 -6.30 21.15 6.16
N GLU A 89 -7.53 21.51 5.80
CA GLU A 89 -8.25 22.68 6.34
C GLU A 89 -9.24 22.27 7.45
N ALA A 90 -9.60 20.99 7.52
CA ALA A 90 -10.52 20.47 8.52
C ALA A 90 -9.80 20.14 9.83
N SER A 91 -10.40 20.55 10.96
CA SER A 91 -9.94 20.16 12.29
C SER A 91 -10.49 18.78 12.66
N TRP A 92 -9.66 17.96 13.26
CA TRP A 92 -10.12 16.69 13.83
C TRP A 92 -11.21 16.93 14.89
N ALA A 93 -10.95 17.85 15.82
CA ALA A 93 -11.85 18.10 16.95
C ALA A 93 -13.21 18.66 16.53
N GLU A 94 -13.24 19.58 15.56
CA GLU A 94 -14.48 20.28 15.20
C GLU A 94 -15.19 19.71 13.98
N ASP A 95 -14.47 19.05 13.07
CA ASP A 95 -15.01 18.62 11.80
C ASP A 95 -14.95 17.08 11.65
N ILE A 96 -13.71 16.51 11.61
CA ILE A 96 -13.47 15.15 11.12
C ILE A 96 -14.03 14.09 12.06
N SER A 97 -13.87 14.27 13.37
CA SER A 97 -14.36 13.28 14.36
C SER A 97 -15.90 13.22 14.46
N LYS A 98 -16.59 14.20 13.88
CA LYS A 98 -18.06 14.36 13.99
C LYS A 98 -18.81 13.86 12.77
N VAL A 99 -18.11 13.53 11.66
CA VAL A 99 -18.75 13.08 10.42
C VAL A 99 -18.88 11.56 10.37
N ASP A 100 -19.95 11.10 9.75
CA ASP A 100 -20.15 9.68 9.45
C ASP A 100 -19.57 9.35 8.06
N VAL A 101 -18.63 8.41 8.03
CA VAL A 101 -18.06 7.82 6.81
C VAL A 101 -18.47 6.36 6.62
N GLY A 102 -19.38 5.86 7.45
CA GLY A 102 -19.94 4.51 7.37
C GLY A 102 -21.29 4.44 6.66
N GLY A 103 -21.94 5.59 6.38
CA GLY A 103 -23.32 5.64 5.86
C GLY A 103 -23.46 6.20 4.45
N TRP A 104 -22.42 6.23 3.61
CA TRP A 104 -22.47 6.82 2.27
C TRP A 104 -22.64 5.76 1.15
N GLY A 105 -23.12 6.18 -0.01
CA GLY A 105 -23.24 5.34 -1.21
C GLY A 105 -24.01 4.04 -0.91
N LYS A 106 -23.42 2.89 -1.24
CA LYS A 106 -23.99 1.55 -0.99
C LYS A 106 -24.13 1.21 0.49
N TRP A 107 -23.50 1.96 1.39
CA TRP A 107 -23.49 1.74 2.83
C TRP A 107 -24.60 2.47 3.57
N LYS A 108 -25.43 3.27 2.86
CA LYS A 108 -26.56 4.00 3.46
C LYS A 108 -27.52 3.04 4.16
N GLY A 109 -27.77 3.29 5.44
CA GLY A 109 -28.63 2.44 6.26
C GLY A 109 -28.02 1.10 6.67
N SER A 110 -26.73 0.89 6.44
CA SER A 110 -26.02 -0.31 6.87
C SER A 110 -25.68 -0.27 8.36
N LYS A 111 -25.26 -1.42 8.90
CA LYS A 111 -24.77 -1.56 10.29
C LYS A 111 -23.48 -0.77 10.58
N PHE A 112 -22.84 -0.22 9.55
CA PHE A 112 -21.61 0.55 9.69
C PHE A 112 -21.84 2.03 10.00
N SER A 113 -23.07 2.53 9.88
CA SER A 113 -23.43 3.91 10.23
C SER A 113 -24.01 3.97 11.66
N PRO A 114 -23.49 4.88 12.52
CA PRO A 114 -22.42 5.83 12.25
C PRO A 114 -21.01 5.24 12.45
N THR A 115 -20.07 5.65 11.60
CA THR A 115 -18.63 5.37 11.77
C THR A 115 -17.85 6.64 11.44
N ARG A 116 -17.00 7.12 12.32
CA ARG A 116 -16.11 8.25 12.04
C ARG A 116 -14.83 7.79 11.32
N PRO A 117 -14.09 8.68 10.66
CA PRO A 117 -12.70 8.40 10.25
C PRO A 117 -11.85 7.90 11.42
N ALA A 118 -10.85 7.08 11.15
CA ALA A 118 -9.96 6.57 12.19
C ALA A 118 -8.73 7.46 12.34
N LEU A 119 -8.17 7.54 13.53
CA LEU A 119 -6.83 8.07 13.75
C LEU A 119 -5.79 7.01 13.39
N LEU A 120 -4.61 7.43 12.93
CA LEU A 120 -3.53 6.50 12.58
C LEU A 120 -3.15 5.62 13.78
N GLU A 121 -3.08 6.17 14.97
CA GLU A 121 -2.78 5.41 16.19
C GLU A 121 -3.81 4.28 16.45
N GLU A 122 -5.08 4.48 16.12
CA GLU A 122 -6.12 3.44 16.25
C GLU A 122 -5.95 2.32 15.21
N VAL A 123 -5.53 2.70 13.99
CA VAL A 123 -5.24 1.73 12.91
C VAL A 123 -4.04 0.87 13.28
N LEU A 124 -2.98 1.47 13.82
CA LEU A 124 -1.76 0.76 14.19
C LEU A 124 -1.96 -0.25 15.34
N GLU A 125 -3.00 -0.06 16.19
CA GLU A 125 -3.39 -1.05 17.19
C GLU A 125 -3.90 -2.37 16.58
N LEU A 126 -4.27 -2.38 15.31
CA LEU A 126 -4.68 -3.58 14.57
C LEU A 126 -3.50 -4.36 13.98
N ALA A 127 -2.27 -3.87 14.13
CA ALA A 127 -1.09 -4.54 13.60
C ALA A 127 -0.89 -5.92 14.23
N VAL A 128 -0.69 -6.94 13.39
CA VAL A 128 -0.44 -8.33 13.79
C VAL A 128 0.80 -8.88 13.10
N ASN A 129 1.49 -9.80 13.74
CA ASN A 129 2.68 -10.42 13.19
C ASN A 129 2.36 -11.23 11.93
N GLY A 130 3.24 -11.13 10.91
CA GLY A 130 3.09 -11.85 9.66
C GLY A 130 2.06 -11.25 8.69
N ARG A 131 1.51 -10.07 8.99
CA ARG A 131 0.64 -9.31 8.10
C ARG A 131 1.13 -7.87 8.00
N GLN A 132 1.03 -7.29 6.81
CA GLN A 132 1.53 -5.94 6.56
C GLN A 132 0.41 -4.91 6.57
N ILE A 133 0.63 -3.78 7.22
CA ILE A 133 -0.14 -2.56 7.03
C ILE A 133 0.65 -1.66 6.08
N TYR A 134 0.05 -1.35 4.94
CA TYR A 134 0.54 -0.40 3.95
C TYR A 134 -0.07 0.96 4.27
N VAL A 135 0.74 1.91 4.69
CA VAL A 135 0.28 3.26 5.04
C VAL A 135 0.58 4.20 3.89
N GLU A 136 -0.46 4.54 3.09
CA GLU A 136 -0.32 5.54 2.02
C GLU A 136 -0.31 6.95 2.58
N VAL A 137 0.83 7.63 2.44
CA VAL A 137 0.98 9.02 2.86
C VAL A 137 0.59 9.95 1.71
N LYS A 138 -0.62 10.53 1.79
CA LYS A 138 -1.18 11.41 0.73
C LYS A 138 -0.60 12.82 0.71
N PRO A 139 -0.32 13.48 1.87
CA PRO A 139 0.26 14.82 1.91
C PRO A 139 1.74 14.86 1.52
N GLY A 140 2.30 16.07 1.53
CA GLY A 140 3.72 16.30 1.40
C GLY A 140 4.53 15.89 2.63
N PRO A 141 5.85 16.17 2.64
CA PRO A 141 6.76 15.71 3.71
C PRO A 141 6.45 16.29 5.08
N GLU A 142 5.62 17.34 5.18
CA GLU A 142 5.24 18.01 6.43
C GLU A 142 4.48 17.11 7.42
N ILE A 143 3.89 15.99 6.96
CA ILE A 143 3.20 15.04 7.83
C ILE A 143 4.17 14.08 8.55
N VAL A 144 5.36 13.84 7.98
CA VAL A 144 6.27 12.76 8.44
C VAL A 144 6.70 12.90 9.90
N PRO A 145 7.01 14.10 10.44
CA PRO A 145 7.32 14.24 11.87
C PRO A 145 6.19 13.76 12.78
N TYR A 146 4.92 13.99 12.42
CA TYR A 146 3.76 13.54 13.19
C TYR A 146 3.59 12.01 13.13
N ILE A 147 3.83 11.41 11.96
CA ILE A 147 3.86 9.95 11.81
C ILE A 147 4.92 9.36 12.73
N LYS A 148 6.14 9.91 12.71
CA LYS A 148 7.25 9.43 13.58
C LYS A 148 6.88 9.49 15.05
N GLU A 149 6.26 10.58 15.52
CA GLU A 149 5.80 10.69 16.90
C GLU A 149 4.75 9.66 17.30
N ILE A 150 3.82 9.34 16.37
CA ILE A 150 2.81 8.30 16.59
C ILE A 150 3.49 6.94 16.70
N TYR A 151 4.37 6.60 15.75
CA TYR A 151 5.08 5.31 15.74
C TYR A 151 5.99 5.13 16.97
N ALA A 152 6.61 6.19 17.48
CA ALA A 152 7.43 6.15 18.69
C ALA A 152 6.63 5.74 19.95
N LYS A 153 5.32 5.95 19.94
CA LYS A 153 4.41 5.60 21.05
C LYS A 153 3.76 4.23 20.87
N GLN A 154 3.85 3.63 19.67
CA GLN A 154 3.24 2.35 19.34
C GLN A 154 4.11 1.17 19.77
N LYS A 155 3.44 0.06 20.18
CA LYS A 155 4.10 -1.19 20.55
C LYS A 155 3.80 -2.33 19.57
N LYS A 156 2.67 -2.28 18.88
CA LYS A 156 2.21 -3.33 17.95
C LYS A 156 2.73 -3.12 16.53
N ALA A 157 2.67 -1.87 16.06
CA ALA A 157 3.15 -1.50 14.74
C ALA A 157 4.66 -1.28 14.75
N THR A 158 5.37 -2.06 13.96
CA THR A 158 6.84 -2.05 13.85
C THR A 158 7.24 -2.15 12.38
N ASN A 159 8.51 -1.97 12.08
CA ASN A 159 9.05 -2.17 10.72
C ASN A 159 8.94 -3.63 10.20
N LYS A 160 8.44 -4.57 11.02
CA LYS A 160 8.19 -5.96 10.60
C LYS A 160 6.79 -6.18 10.06
N ASN A 161 5.84 -5.32 10.44
CA ASN A 161 4.42 -5.47 10.10
C ASN A 161 3.76 -4.19 9.58
N THR A 162 4.53 -3.11 9.40
CA THR A 162 4.07 -1.87 8.75
C THR A 162 5.13 -1.32 7.81
N LEU A 163 4.68 -0.68 6.75
CA LEU A 163 5.51 0.01 5.78
C LEU A 163 4.76 1.22 5.22
N PHE A 164 5.45 2.09 4.51
CA PHE A 164 4.89 3.28 3.90
C PHE A 164 4.86 3.17 2.38
N ILE A 165 3.81 3.71 1.78
CA ILE A 165 3.70 3.92 0.35
C ILE A 165 3.34 5.37 0.07
N CYS A 166 3.87 5.99 -0.98
CA CYS A 166 3.54 7.36 -1.34
C CYS A 166 3.90 7.70 -2.80
N PHE A 167 3.07 8.54 -3.42
CA PHE A 167 3.33 9.09 -4.76
C PHE A 167 4.35 10.23 -4.73
N ASN A 168 4.29 11.05 -3.68
CA ASN A 168 5.14 12.22 -3.56
C ASN A 168 6.58 11.81 -3.24
N ARG A 169 7.51 12.11 -4.17
CA ARG A 169 8.92 11.73 -4.03
C ARG A 169 9.60 12.39 -2.83
N GLU A 170 9.26 13.64 -2.52
CA GLU A 170 9.83 14.33 -1.36
C GLU A 170 9.33 13.72 -0.03
N THR A 171 8.08 13.24 -0.02
CA THR A 171 7.54 12.48 1.13
C THR A 171 8.27 11.15 1.31
N CYS A 172 8.58 10.42 0.21
CA CYS A 172 9.39 9.20 0.29
C CYS A 172 10.79 9.49 0.86
N LYS A 173 11.47 10.54 0.36
CA LYS A 173 12.78 10.97 0.89
C LYS A 173 12.72 11.27 2.37
N GLU A 174 11.72 12.01 2.81
CA GLU A 174 11.58 12.42 4.20
C GLU A 174 11.27 11.23 5.12
N LEU A 175 10.43 10.27 4.65
CA LEU A 175 10.21 9.00 5.36
C LEU A 175 11.52 8.24 5.52
N LYS A 176 12.29 8.05 4.45
CA LYS A 176 13.59 7.36 4.52
C LYS A 176 14.60 8.11 5.41
N ARG A 177 14.55 9.45 5.45
CA ARG A 177 15.41 10.28 6.31
C ARG A 177 15.07 10.17 7.79
N LEU A 178 13.76 10.22 8.15
CA LEU A 178 13.30 10.28 9.54
C LEU A 178 13.00 8.93 10.15
N MET A 179 12.67 7.92 9.33
CA MET A 179 12.25 6.58 9.74
C MET A 179 12.93 5.51 8.86
N PRO A 180 14.28 5.49 8.78
CA PRO A 180 15.05 4.65 7.85
C PRO A 180 14.86 3.15 8.08
N GLU A 181 14.42 2.74 9.27
CA GLU A 181 14.14 1.37 9.64
C GLU A 181 12.87 0.80 9.01
N TYR A 182 11.96 1.67 8.50
CA TYR A 182 10.74 1.25 7.80
C TYR A 182 10.98 1.18 6.30
N LYS A 183 10.36 0.19 5.65
CA LYS A 183 10.30 0.15 4.20
C LYS A 183 9.40 1.26 3.66
N VAL A 184 9.84 1.84 2.55
CA VAL A 184 9.06 2.82 1.79
C VAL A 184 8.99 2.33 0.35
N TYR A 185 7.79 2.20 -0.22
CA TYR A 185 7.64 1.95 -1.65
C TYR A 185 7.10 3.21 -2.34
N TRP A 186 7.76 3.59 -3.41
CA TRP A 186 7.29 4.70 -4.23
C TRP A 186 6.13 4.25 -5.10
N LEU A 187 4.98 4.94 -4.96
CA LEU A 187 3.79 4.70 -5.78
C LEU A 187 3.94 5.35 -7.15
N THR A 188 3.60 4.61 -8.20
CA THR A 188 3.54 5.16 -9.55
C THR A 188 2.43 4.53 -10.38
N SER A 189 1.87 5.30 -11.32
CA SER A 189 0.98 4.78 -12.34
C SER A 189 1.76 4.02 -13.42
N SER A 190 1.10 3.13 -14.17
CA SER A 190 1.70 2.44 -15.32
C SER A 190 1.93 3.33 -16.55
N GLY A 191 1.57 4.60 -16.47
CA GLY A 191 1.77 5.60 -17.51
C GLY A 191 1.16 6.94 -17.10
N PHE A 192 1.41 7.95 -17.91
CA PHE A 192 0.94 9.32 -17.71
C PHE A 192 0.41 9.91 -19.03
N LYS A 193 -0.45 10.90 -18.90
CA LYS A 193 -0.90 11.69 -20.05
C LYS A 193 -0.01 12.92 -20.19
N GLY A 194 0.64 13.05 -21.34
CA GLY A 194 1.40 14.25 -21.70
C GLY A 194 0.51 15.48 -21.91
N LYS A 195 1.12 16.63 -22.23
CA LYS A 195 0.40 17.87 -22.55
C LYS A 195 -0.53 17.70 -23.76
N ASP A 196 -0.19 16.81 -24.68
CA ASP A 196 -0.98 16.42 -25.86
C ASP A 196 -2.13 15.46 -25.55
N LYS A 197 -2.36 15.14 -24.26
CA LYS A 197 -3.32 14.15 -23.74
C LYS A 197 -3.06 12.70 -24.20
N LYS A 198 -1.96 12.43 -24.92
CA LYS A 198 -1.56 11.06 -25.24
C LYS A 198 -1.08 10.34 -23.99
N TRP A 199 -1.56 9.11 -23.83
CA TRP A 199 -1.08 8.23 -22.78
C TRP A 199 0.28 7.64 -23.17
N THR A 200 1.24 7.75 -22.27
CA THR A 200 2.60 7.24 -22.46
C THR A 200 2.89 6.25 -21.33
N PRO A 201 3.27 5.00 -21.65
CA PRO A 201 3.65 4.03 -20.63
C PRO A 201 4.93 4.46 -19.93
N ILE A 202 5.08 4.07 -18.66
CA ILE A 202 6.34 4.21 -17.96
C ILE A 202 7.37 3.21 -18.50
N THR A 203 8.65 3.53 -18.30
CA THR A 203 9.78 2.65 -18.64
C THR A 203 10.46 2.14 -17.37
N VAL A 204 11.29 1.11 -17.53
CA VAL A 204 12.15 0.62 -16.43
C VAL A 204 13.07 1.74 -15.93
N ASP A 205 13.66 2.51 -16.84
CA ASP A 205 14.55 3.62 -16.46
C ASP A 205 13.83 4.68 -15.64
N TYR A 206 12.60 5.06 -16.02
CA TYR A 206 11.78 5.99 -15.24
C TYR A 206 11.57 5.50 -13.79
N VAL A 207 11.31 4.18 -13.63
CA VAL A 207 11.14 3.60 -12.30
C VAL A 207 12.46 3.58 -11.52
N LEU A 208 13.54 3.15 -12.15
CA LEU A 208 14.86 3.10 -11.51
C LEU A 208 15.38 4.49 -11.10
N GLU A 209 15.17 5.51 -11.94
CA GLU A 209 15.47 6.90 -11.59
C GLU A 209 14.65 7.38 -10.40
N GLY A 210 13.34 7.11 -10.38
CA GLY A 210 12.48 7.45 -9.26
C GLY A 210 12.88 6.76 -7.95
N LEU A 211 13.22 5.47 -8.00
CA LEU A 211 13.69 4.72 -6.85
C LEU A 211 15.04 5.25 -6.31
N LYS A 212 15.97 5.56 -7.22
CA LYS A 212 17.25 6.17 -6.85
C LYS A 212 17.06 7.56 -6.22
N GLU A 213 16.18 8.37 -6.80
CA GLU A 213 15.91 9.72 -6.30
C GLU A 213 15.27 9.70 -4.92
N THR A 214 14.29 8.81 -4.71
CA THR A 214 13.53 8.74 -3.45
C THR A 214 14.25 8.01 -2.34
N GLY A 215 15.22 7.14 -2.67
CA GLY A 215 15.83 6.20 -1.73
C GLY A 215 14.85 5.10 -1.26
N ALA A 216 13.73 4.93 -1.95
CA ALA A 216 12.73 3.92 -1.63
C ALA A 216 13.27 2.49 -1.79
N ASP A 217 12.74 1.56 -1.01
CA ASP A 217 13.15 0.15 -1.01
C ASP A 217 12.54 -0.64 -2.16
N GLY A 218 11.52 -0.09 -2.81
CA GLY A 218 10.83 -0.69 -3.94
C GLY A 218 9.79 0.23 -4.56
N VAL A 219 9.07 -0.30 -5.53
CA VAL A 219 7.98 0.36 -6.23
C VAL A 219 6.67 -0.39 -5.99
N ASP A 220 5.59 0.36 -5.78
CA ASP A 220 4.23 -0.16 -5.81
C ASP A 220 3.51 0.50 -7.00
N CYS A 221 3.28 -0.29 -8.07
CA CYS A 221 2.92 0.20 -9.39
C CYS A 221 1.49 -0.18 -9.77
N HIS A 222 0.75 0.76 -10.38
CA HIS A 222 -0.52 0.42 -11.01
C HIS A 222 -0.32 -0.69 -12.05
N PHE A 223 -1.03 -1.82 -11.89
CA PHE A 223 -0.87 -2.96 -12.79
C PHE A 223 -1.62 -2.75 -14.11
N LYS A 224 -0.86 -2.74 -15.20
CA LYS A 224 -1.38 -2.77 -16.55
C LYS A 224 -0.57 -3.81 -17.34
N ALA A 225 -1.22 -4.91 -17.73
CA ALA A 225 -0.53 -6.11 -18.21
C ALA A 225 0.32 -5.88 -19.47
N ASP A 226 -0.05 -4.94 -20.34
CA ASP A 226 0.72 -4.56 -21.54
C ASP A 226 1.95 -3.68 -21.26
N VAL A 227 2.08 -3.16 -20.03
CA VAL A 227 3.22 -2.34 -19.61
C VAL A 227 4.10 -3.08 -18.58
N ILE A 228 3.47 -3.62 -17.54
CA ILE A 228 4.17 -4.27 -16.44
C ILE A 228 4.38 -5.75 -16.77
N THR A 229 5.37 -5.99 -17.63
CA THR A 229 5.75 -7.35 -18.10
C THR A 229 6.65 -8.06 -17.10
N ALA A 230 6.89 -9.36 -17.29
CA ALA A 230 7.86 -10.12 -16.46
C ALA A 230 9.27 -9.53 -16.55
N ASP A 231 9.71 -9.14 -17.76
CA ASP A 231 11.02 -8.50 -17.96
C ASP A 231 11.11 -7.14 -17.28
N PHE A 232 10.00 -6.36 -17.27
CA PHE A 232 9.93 -5.10 -16.56
C PHE A 232 10.16 -5.30 -15.06
N ILE A 233 9.39 -6.20 -14.44
CA ILE A 233 9.51 -6.51 -13.01
C ILE A 233 10.90 -7.06 -12.69
N LYS A 234 11.39 -7.99 -13.51
CA LYS A 234 12.72 -8.59 -13.35
C LYS A 234 13.82 -7.52 -13.39
N ALA A 235 13.77 -6.60 -14.36
CA ALA A 235 14.78 -5.54 -14.49
C ALA A 235 14.86 -4.64 -13.25
N VAL A 236 13.73 -4.32 -12.61
CA VAL A 236 13.69 -3.56 -11.36
C VAL A 236 14.24 -4.39 -10.19
N LYS A 237 13.84 -5.65 -10.09
CA LYS A 237 14.28 -6.57 -9.01
C LYS A 237 15.77 -6.92 -9.11
N ASP A 238 16.32 -7.04 -10.30
CA ASP A 238 17.77 -7.28 -10.52
C ASP A 238 18.66 -6.13 -10.00
N LYS A 239 18.06 -4.94 -9.79
CA LYS A 239 18.72 -3.81 -9.13
C LYS A 239 18.57 -3.80 -7.60
N GLY A 240 17.94 -4.83 -7.03
CA GLY A 240 17.77 -5.01 -5.58
C GLY A 240 16.49 -4.38 -5.02
N TYR A 241 15.59 -3.88 -5.86
CA TYR A 241 14.34 -3.26 -5.42
C TYR A 241 13.18 -4.27 -5.34
N GLU A 242 12.22 -4.03 -4.45
CA GLU A 242 10.99 -4.80 -4.36
C GLU A 242 9.95 -4.26 -5.35
N PHE A 243 9.04 -5.15 -5.81
CA PHE A 243 8.01 -4.79 -6.78
C PHE A 243 6.62 -5.29 -6.33
N HIS A 244 5.72 -4.35 -6.14
CA HIS A 244 4.34 -4.56 -5.70
C HIS A 244 3.37 -3.95 -6.71
N VAL A 245 2.10 -4.37 -6.69
CA VAL A 245 1.11 -3.84 -7.63
C VAL A 245 -0.23 -3.52 -6.98
N TRP A 246 -0.91 -2.49 -7.53
CA TRP A 246 -2.25 -2.01 -7.16
C TRP A 246 -3.03 -1.52 -8.39
N THR A 247 -4.34 -1.29 -8.37
CA THR A 247 -5.33 -2.03 -7.61
C THR A 247 -5.88 -3.09 -8.55
N VAL A 248 -5.77 -4.36 -8.20
CA VAL A 248 -6.10 -5.46 -9.11
C VAL A 248 -7.28 -6.26 -8.54
N ASP A 249 -8.47 -6.07 -9.10
CA ASP A 249 -9.72 -6.65 -8.59
C ASP A 249 -10.19 -7.90 -9.37
N ASN A 250 -9.34 -8.41 -10.26
CA ASN A 250 -9.61 -9.61 -11.06
C ASN A 250 -8.55 -10.67 -10.77
N LEU A 251 -8.98 -11.89 -10.44
CA LEU A 251 -8.09 -12.99 -10.05
C LEU A 251 -7.08 -13.33 -11.14
N ASP A 252 -7.48 -13.43 -12.42
CA ASP A 252 -6.56 -13.81 -13.50
C ASP A 252 -5.47 -12.74 -13.69
N GLN A 253 -5.79 -11.46 -13.53
CA GLN A 253 -4.81 -10.37 -13.53
C GLN A 253 -3.89 -10.43 -12.31
N SER A 254 -4.40 -10.80 -11.14
CA SER A 254 -3.59 -11.01 -9.95
C SER A 254 -2.63 -12.19 -10.09
N LEU A 255 -3.12 -13.31 -10.65
CA LEU A 255 -2.27 -14.47 -10.95
C LEU A 255 -1.17 -14.12 -11.95
N LEU A 256 -1.51 -13.37 -12.99
CA LEU A 256 -0.54 -12.87 -13.97
C LEU A 256 0.50 -11.96 -13.32
N ALA A 257 0.12 -11.08 -12.40
CA ALA A 257 1.05 -10.22 -11.66
C ALA A 257 2.02 -11.05 -10.81
N PHE A 258 1.53 -12.05 -10.09
CA PHE A 258 2.37 -12.97 -9.31
C PHE A 258 3.30 -13.80 -10.20
N GLU A 259 2.79 -14.36 -11.31
CA GLU A 259 3.59 -15.10 -12.29
C GLU A 259 4.75 -14.27 -12.84
N ARG A 260 4.51 -12.96 -13.08
CA ARG A 260 5.53 -12.02 -13.52
C ARG A 260 6.52 -11.59 -12.43
N GLY A 261 6.26 -11.94 -11.17
CA GLY A 261 7.18 -11.73 -10.06
C GLY A 261 6.83 -10.58 -9.11
N ALA A 262 5.61 -10.02 -9.17
CA ALA A 262 5.11 -9.11 -8.14
C ALA A 262 5.03 -9.84 -6.79
N GLN A 263 5.41 -9.15 -5.71
CA GLN A 263 5.49 -9.76 -4.37
C GLN A 263 4.13 -9.72 -3.65
N THR A 264 3.37 -8.66 -3.85
CA THR A 264 2.01 -8.51 -3.32
C THR A 264 1.10 -7.85 -4.36
N VAL A 265 -0.19 -8.08 -4.17
CA VAL A 265 -1.27 -7.45 -4.94
C VAL A 265 -2.21 -6.74 -3.98
N THR A 266 -2.32 -5.42 -4.10
CA THR A 266 -3.34 -4.63 -3.39
C THR A 266 -4.65 -4.68 -4.18
N THR A 267 -5.76 -5.05 -3.51
CA THR A 267 -7.07 -5.29 -4.14
C THR A 267 -8.23 -4.88 -3.23
N ASN A 268 -9.35 -4.45 -3.83
CA ASN A 268 -10.60 -4.17 -3.11
C ASN A 268 -11.34 -5.43 -2.66
N CYS A 269 -10.96 -6.63 -3.14
CA CYS A 269 -11.72 -7.86 -2.97
C CYS A 269 -10.83 -9.08 -2.63
N ALA A 270 -9.90 -8.91 -1.67
CA ALA A 270 -8.90 -9.92 -1.31
C ALA A 270 -9.54 -11.28 -0.95
N LYS A 271 -10.51 -11.29 -0.05
CA LYS A 271 -11.22 -12.52 0.36
C LYS A 271 -11.88 -13.22 -0.83
N LYS A 272 -12.59 -12.48 -1.68
CA LYS A 272 -13.24 -13.03 -2.88
C LYS A 272 -12.23 -13.67 -3.83
N GLN A 273 -11.11 -12.99 -4.11
CA GLN A 273 -10.09 -13.53 -5.01
C GLN A 273 -9.40 -14.77 -4.43
N LEU A 274 -9.12 -14.77 -3.12
CA LEU A 274 -8.50 -15.94 -2.49
C LEU A 274 -9.44 -17.14 -2.47
N ASP A 275 -10.72 -16.97 -2.18
CA ASP A 275 -11.72 -18.04 -2.21
C ASP A 275 -11.87 -18.62 -3.63
N GLU A 276 -11.92 -17.75 -4.64
CA GLU A 276 -11.98 -18.16 -6.04
C GLU A 276 -10.72 -18.96 -6.44
N TYR A 277 -9.52 -18.51 -6.02
CA TYR A 277 -8.28 -19.22 -6.27
C TYR A 277 -8.26 -20.61 -5.61
N LEU A 278 -8.71 -20.71 -4.37
CA LEU A 278 -8.77 -21.97 -3.63
C LEU A 278 -9.80 -22.93 -4.22
N GLY A 279 -10.90 -22.40 -4.76
CA GLY A 279 -11.93 -23.18 -5.45
C GLY A 279 -11.53 -23.67 -6.85
N ARG A 280 -10.45 -23.14 -7.46
CA ARG A 280 -9.88 -23.61 -8.74
C ARG A 280 -8.87 -24.76 -8.58
N LYS A 281 -8.45 -25.07 -7.34
CA LYS A 281 -7.55 -26.18 -6.99
C LYS A 281 -8.33 -27.45 -6.74
#